data_e64e19923928144d534abb0f5b6dc6a7
#
_entry.id   e64e19923928144d534abb0f5b6dc6a7
#
_cell.length_a   1.000
_cell.length_b   1.000
_cell.length_c   1.000
_cell.angle_alpha   90.00
_cell.angle_beta   90.00
_cell.angle_gamma   90.00
#
_symmetry.space_group_name_H-M   'P 1'
#
loop_
_entity.id
_entity.type
_entity.pdbx_description
1 polymer ?
#
loop_
_entity_poly.entity_id
_entity_poly.type
_entity_poly.pdbx_seq_one_letter_code
_entity_poly.pdbx_strand_id
1 'polypeptide(L)'
;MIDGGMVDSPEKAARTAEVLKSEDIEILFIFISTYALSSTILPIAQRIKIPVILLNIQPVAAINYDYINGLGDRGKMTGEWLAHCQACSTPEFACVFNRAGIKYDILTGYLEEPYVWNEIENWIDAVRAVQGMRNNRMGILGHYYCGMLDVYTDITRQSFTFGTHIELLEMCELKAYRDAVTEDERTAKRLEFSMKFEVDPHCEEYELD
;
A
#
# COMPACT_ATOMS: atom_id res chain seq x y z
N MET A 1 -3.88 8.59 7.27
CA MET A 1 -2.50 8.43 7.80
C MET A 1 -2.55 8.65 9.30
N ILE A 2 -1.90 7.74 10.05
CA ILE A 2 -1.80 7.79 11.52
C ILE A 2 -0.35 8.02 11.88
N ASP A 3 -0.07 9.04 12.67
CA ASP A 3 1.28 9.33 13.15
C ASP A 3 1.51 8.59 14.48
N GLY A 4 2.45 7.64 14.49
CA GLY A 4 2.88 6.91 15.68
C GLY A 4 3.79 7.70 16.62
N GLY A 5 4.20 8.90 16.21
CA GLY A 5 5.07 9.79 16.95
C GLY A 5 6.54 9.34 17.01
N MET A 6 7.34 10.09 17.76
CA MET A 6 8.74 9.78 17.99
C MET A 6 8.92 8.61 18.98
N VAL A 7 9.58 7.56 18.54
CA VAL A 7 9.83 6.35 19.32
C VAL A 7 11.34 6.21 19.61
N ASP A 8 11.73 6.62 20.79
CA ASP A 8 13.13 6.66 21.25
C ASP A 8 13.42 5.75 22.47
N SER A 9 12.38 5.00 22.93
CA SER A 9 12.55 4.04 24.03
C SER A 9 11.66 2.81 23.84
N PRO A 10 12.01 1.66 24.47
CA PRO A 10 11.18 0.46 24.43
C PRO A 10 9.76 0.67 25.00
N GLU A 11 9.61 1.54 26.01
CA GLU A 11 8.30 1.86 26.59
C GLU A 11 7.41 2.62 25.60
N LYS A 12 7.99 3.58 24.87
CA LYS A 12 7.28 4.27 23.80
C LYS A 12 6.94 3.31 22.67
N ALA A 13 7.86 2.42 22.29
CA ALA A 13 7.62 1.39 21.30
C ALA A 13 6.42 0.50 21.66
N ALA A 14 6.33 0.07 22.92
CA ALA A 14 5.22 -0.75 23.39
C ALA A 14 3.87 0.01 23.30
N ARG A 15 3.84 1.27 23.72
CA ARG A 15 2.62 2.13 23.64
C ARG A 15 2.22 2.39 22.19
N THR A 16 3.15 2.78 21.34
CA THR A 16 2.89 3.02 19.91
C THR A 16 2.37 1.74 19.23
N ALA A 17 2.91 0.58 19.56
CA ALA A 17 2.42 -0.68 19.05
C ALA A 17 0.95 -0.97 19.42
N GLU A 18 0.53 -0.65 20.65
CA GLU A 18 -0.87 -0.82 21.06
C GLU A 18 -1.80 0.18 20.34
N VAL A 19 -1.38 1.44 20.19
CA VAL A 19 -2.13 2.43 19.42
C VAL A 19 -2.31 1.97 17.97
N LEU A 20 -1.21 1.65 17.28
CA LEU A 20 -1.26 1.23 15.88
C LEU A 20 -2.04 -0.07 15.66
N LYS A 21 -2.03 -0.99 16.65
CA LYS A 21 -2.80 -2.23 16.60
C LYS A 21 -4.31 -1.99 16.73
N SER A 22 -4.72 -0.93 17.45
CA SER A 22 -6.14 -0.57 17.60
C SER A 22 -6.71 0.13 16.36
N GLU A 23 -5.84 0.59 15.47
CA GLU A 23 -6.20 1.25 14.22
C GLU A 23 -6.13 0.25 13.07
N ASP A 24 -7.01 0.41 12.09
CA ASP A 24 -7.05 -0.43 10.89
C ASP A 24 -6.00 0.04 9.87
N ILE A 25 -4.71 -0.15 10.23
CA ILE A 25 -3.59 0.20 9.37
C ILE A 25 -3.18 -0.95 8.46
N GLU A 26 -2.76 -0.64 7.26
CA GLU A 26 -2.51 -1.61 6.19
C GLU A 26 -1.05 -1.64 5.74
N ILE A 27 -0.28 -0.61 6.07
CA ILE A 27 1.15 -0.50 5.83
C ILE A 27 1.80 0.33 6.95
N LEU A 28 3.00 -0.04 7.32
CA LEU A 28 3.80 0.66 8.33
C LEU A 28 5.07 1.22 7.70
N PHE A 29 5.18 2.54 7.65
CA PHE A 29 6.43 3.22 7.34
C PHE A 29 7.18 3.55 8.62
N ILE A 30 8.43 3.10 8.72
CA ILE A 30 9.34 3.42 9.84
C ILE A 30 10.39 4.39 9.34
N PHE A 31 10.22 5.66 9.66
CA PHE A 31 11.20 6.70 9.31
C PHE A 31 12.34 6.72 10.33
N ILE A 32 13.55 6.50 9.83
CA ILE A 32 14.77 6.53 10.65
C ILE A 32 15.29 7.97 10.64
N SER A 33 15.01 8.71 11.70
CA SER A 33 15.32 10.15 11.75
C SER A 33 16.76 10.48 12.17
N THR A 34 17.43 9.55 12.82
CA THR A 34 18.82 9.67 13.32
C THR A 34 19.36 8.28 13.66
N TYR A 35 20.51 8.21 14.34
CA TYR A 35 20.96 6.95 14.95
C TYR A 35 19.92 6.45 15.95
N ALA A 36 19.43 5.23 15.74
CA ALA A 36 18.41 4.60 16.57
C ALA A 36 18.75 3.12 16.79
N LEU A 37 18.26 2.55 17.89
CA LEU A 37 18.47 1.16 18.24
C LEU A 37 17.27 0.29 17.83
N SER A 38 17.52 -0.91 17.36
CA SER A 38 16.48 -1.87 16.95
C SER A 38 15.48 -2.22 18.05
N SER A 39 15.87 -2.08 19.33
CA SER A 39 14.97 -2.27 20.48
C SER A 39 13.81 -1.29 20.52
N THR A 40 13.88 -0.17 19.81
CA THR A 40 12.79 0.82 19.73
C THR A 40 11.77 0.49 18.65
N ILE A 41 12.08 -0.33 17.65
CA ILE A 41 11.18 -0.65 16.55
C ILE A 41 10.70 -2.10 16.56
N LEU A 42 11.51 -3.03 17.08
CA LEU A 42 11.18 -4.45 17.10
C LEU A 42 9.83 -4.74 17.77
N PRO A 43 9.51 -4.15 18.96
CA PRO A 43 8.21 -4.38 19.60
C PRO A 43 7.01 -3.95 18.75
N ILE A 44 7.18 -2.93 17.91
CA ILE A 44 6.13 -2.47 16.99
C ILE A 44 5.95 -3.50 15.87
N ALA A 45 7.02 -3.79 15.14
CA ALA A 45 6.98 -4.68 13.97
C ALA A 45 6.56 -6.12 14.33
N GLN A 46 6.84 -6.59 15.53
CA GLN A 46 6.41 -7.92 16.01
C GLN A 46 4.88 -8.02 16.24
N ARG A 47 4.25 -6.92 16.64
CA ARG A 47 2.81 -6.89 16.98
C ARG A 47 1.93 -6.57 15.80
N ILE A 48 2.48 -5.94 14.76
CA ILE A 48 1.77 -5.47 13.57
C ILE A 48 2.18 -6.36 12.39
N LYS A 49 1.26 -7.23 11.93
CA LYS A 49 1.53 -8.19 10.85
C LYS A 49 1.07 -7.66 9.49
N ILE A 50 1.61 -6.53 9.09
CA ILE A 50 1.36 -5.86 7.80
C ILE A 50 2.70 -5.58 7.11
N PRO A 51 2.72 -5.15 5.85
CA PRO A 51 3.94 -4.70 5.19
C PRO A 51 4.64 -3.59 5.98
N VAL A 52 5.95 -3.74 6.17
CA VAL A 52 6.81 -2.79 6.89
C VAL A 52 7.84 -2.24 5.92
N ILE A 53 7.93 -0.93 5.81
CA ILE A 53 8.91 -0.23 4.96
C ILE A 53 9.82 0.60 5.85
N LEU A 54 11.10 0.30 5.84
CA LEU A 54 12.13 1.09 6.51
C LEU A 54 12.52 2.26 5.61
N LEU A 55 12.26 3.47 6.06
CA LEU A 55 12.62 4.69 5.36
C LEU A 55 14.01 5.16 5.78
N ASN A 56 15.03 4.75 5.03
CA ASN A 56 16.41 5.20 5.15
C ASN A 56 16.61 6.45 4.30
N ILE A 57 15.96 7.55 4.69
CA ILE A 57 15.94 8.80 3.93
C ILE A 57 16.87 9.80 4.60
N GLN A 58 17.93 10.16 3.91
CA GLN A 58 18.93 11.14 4.39
C GLN A 58 18.37 12.55 4.30
N PRO A 59 18.79 13.50 5.17
CA PRO A 59 18.37 14.89 5.08
C PRO A 59 18.81 15.56 3.77
N VAL A 60 19.98 15.20 3.26
CA VAL A 60 20.61 15.79 2.05
C VAL A 60 21.34 14.70 1.25
N ALA A 61 21.62 14.98 -0.01
CA ALA A 61 22.32 14.06 -0.92
C ALA A 61 23.78 13.77 -0.51
N ALA A 62 24.44 14.71 0.20
CA ALA A 62 25.81 14.56 0.65
C ALA A 62 26.06 15.31 1.96
N ILE A 63 26.87 14.72 2.83
CA ILE A 63 27.28 15.35 4.10
C ILE A 63 28.31 16.42 3.83
N ASN A 64 28.09 17.63 4.36
CA ASN A 64 29.06 18.72 4.30
C ASN A 64 30.06 18.60 5.47
N TYR A 65 31.12 17.82 5.27
CA TYR A 65 32.14 17.61 6.28
C TYR A 65 32.96 18.88 6.61
N ASP A 66 33.14 19.78 5.64
CA ASP A 66 33.86 21.06 5.89
C ASP A 66 33.08 21.91 6.87
N TYR A 67 31.77 22.02 6.71
CA TYR A 67 30.88 22.68 7.67
C TYR A 67 30.97 22.05 9.06
N ILE A 68 30.81 20.72 9.16
CA ILE A 68 30.83 20.00 10.43
C ILE A 68 32.19 20.23 11.14
N ASN A 69 33.28 20.06 10.42
CA ASN A 69 34.63 20.22 10.97
C ASN A 69 34.93 21.68 11.39
N GLY A 70 34.30 22.67 10.72
CA GLY A 70 34.41 24.09 11.03
C GLY A 70 33.71 24.55 12.32
N LEU A 71 32.83 23.70 12.92
CA LEU A 71 32.06 24.06 14.12
C LEU A 71 32.93 24.29 15.37
N GLY A 72 34.13 23.74 15.41
CA GLY A 72 35.09 23.93 16.50
C GLY A 72 34.68 23.40 17.87
N ASP A 73 33.49 22.81 17.98
CA ASP A 73 32.95 22.24 19.20
C ASP A 73 32.58 20.76 18.94
N ARG A 74 33.21 19.85 19.68
CA ARG A 74 33.04 18.42 19.45
C ARG A 74 31.59 17.93 19.68
N GLY A 75 30.88 18.53 20.63
CA GLY A 75 29.48 18.18 20.90
C GLY A 75 28.56 18.57 19.73
N LYS A 76 28.74 19.78 19.20
CA LYS A 76 28.02 20.26 18.03
C LYS A 76 28.34 19.44 16.78
N MET A 77 29.62 19.14 16.54
CA MET A 77 30.06 18.27 15.44
C MET A 77 29.39 16.89 15.51
N THR A 78 29.35 16.29 16.71
CA THR A 78 28.68 15.01 16.92
C THR A 78 27.18 15.11 16.66
N GLY A 79 26.51 16.15 17.14
CA GLY A 79 25.09 16.41 16.91
C GLY A 79 24.74 16.52 15.42
N GLU A 80 25.51 17.32 14.68
CA GLU A 80 25.34 17.46 13.22
C GLU A 80 25.58 16.12 12.49
N TRP A 81 26.63 15.41 12.87
CA TRP A 81 26.90 14.09 12.26
C TRP A 81 25.79 13.09 12.54
N LEU A 82 25.22 13.05 13.75
CA LEU A 82 24.12 12.16 14.11
C LEU A 82 22.87 12.43 13.29
N ALA A 83 22.62 13.67 12.84
CA ALA A 83 21.52 14.00 11.94
C ALA A 83 21.60 13.26 10.58
N HIS A 84 22.77 12.71 10.23
CA HIS A 84 23.01 11.96 8.99
C HIS A 84 23.23 10.45 9.24
N CYS A 85 22.84 9.93 10.42
CA CYS A 85 23.11 8.54 10.82
C CYS A 85 21.97 7.55 10.52
N GLN A 86 21.03 7.87 9.63
CA GLN A 86 19.96 6.98 9.20
C GLN A 86 20.52 5.68 8.63
N ALA A 87 21.53 5.78 7.76
CA ALA A 87 22.22 4.64 7.17
C ALA A 87 22.97 3.76 8.19
N CYS A 88 23.30 4.28 9.37
CA CYS A 88 23.95 3.51 10.42
C CYS A 88 22.98 2.51 11.10
N SER A 89 21.72 2.93 11.32
CA SER A 89 20.70 2.13 11.99
C SER A 89 20.01 1.16 11.05
N THR A 90 19.90 1.47 9.77
CA THR A 90 19.19 0.65 8.79
C THR A 90 19.70 -0.80 8.71
N PRO A 91 21.02 -1.09 8.63
CA PRO A 91 21.53 -2.46 8.62
C PRO A 91 21.26 -3.20 9.94
N GLU A 92 21.28 -2.50 11.07
CA GLU A 92 20.94 -3.08 12.38
C GLU A 92 19.48 -3.53 12.40
N PHE A 93 18.55 -2.66 11.96
CA PHE A 93 17.13 -2.97 11.86
C PHE A 93 16.87 -4.15 10.91
N ALA A 94 17.48 -4.12 9.73
CA ALA A 94 17.39 -5.19 8.75
C ALA A 94 17.89 -6.54 9.33
N CYS A 95 19.02 -6.53 10.00
CA CYS A 95 19.58 -7.73 10.66
C CYS A 95 18.61 -8.30 11.70
N VAL A 96 18.04 -7.45 12.56
CA VAL A 96 17.11 -7.87 13.60
C VAL A 96 15.81 -8.40 13.00
N PHE A 97 15.25 -7.73 11.97
CA PHE A 97 14.03 -8.19 11.30
C PHE A 97 14.23 -9.52 10.58
N ASN A 98 15.36 -9.72 9.90
CA ASN A 98 15.71 -11.01 9.29
C ASN A 98 15.75 -12.13 10.35
N ARG A 99 16.39 -11.89 11.49
CA ARG A 99 16.48 -12.87 12.59
C ARG A 99 15.13 -13.13 13.27
N ALA A 100 14.25 -12.14 13.30
CA ALA A 100 12.90 -12.24 13.85
C ALA A 100 11.87 -12.81 12.86
N GLY A 101 12.26 -13.06 11.60
CA GLY A 101 11.35 -13.52 10.53
C GLY A 101 10.31 -12.48 10.12
N ILE A 102 10.57 -11.19 10.36
CA ILE A 102 9.72 -10.08 9.97
C ILE A 102 10.02 -9.74 8.50
N LYS A 103 8.98 -9.70 7.67
CA LYS A 103 9.10 -9.24 6.29
C LYS A 103 9.10 -7.71 6.25
N TYR A 104 10.03 -7.14 5.53
CA TYR A 104 10.17 -5.69 5.37
C TYR A 104 10.78 -5.38 4.01
N ASP A 105 10.67 -4.12 3.60
CA ASP A 105 11.43 -3.54 2.50
C ASP A 105 12.19 -2.30 2.98
N ILE A 106 13.17 -1.83 2.20
CA ILE A 106 13.98 -0.66 2.53
C ILE A 106 13.90 0.33 1.37
N LEU A 107 13.49 1.55 1.67
CA LEU A 107 13.53 2.66 0.74
C LEU A 107 14.68 3.59 1.14
N THR A 108 15.66 3.73 0.24
CA THR A 108 16.86 4.54 0.48
C THR A 108 16.92 5.71 -0.47
N GLY A 109 17.27 6.89 0.07
CA GLY A 109 17.45 8.11 -0.70
C GLY A 109 17.64 9.33 0.20
N TYR A 110 17.27 10.50 -0.27
CA TYR A 110 17.29 11.74 0.51
C TYR A 110 16.01 12.55 0.31
N LEU A 111 15.75 13.50 1.23
CA LEU A 111 14.43 14.18 1.33
C LEU A 111 13.99 14.91 0.06
N GLU A 112 14.90 15.47 -0.70
CA GLU A 112 14.61 16.22 -1.93
C GLU A 112 14.61 15.32 -3.19
N GLU A 113 14.83 14.03 -3.04
CA GLU A 113 14.89 13.09 -4.17
C GLU A 113 13.46 12.66 -4.59
N PRO A 114 13.00 13.00 -5.80
CA PRO A 114 11.66 12.65 -6.26
C PRO A 114 11.39 11.13 -6.27
N TYR A 115 12.41 10.32 -6.53
CA TYR A 115 12.32 8.86 -6.53
C TYR A 115 11.75 8.33 -5.21
N VAL A 116 12.21 8.85 -4.08
CA VAL A 116 11.77 8.41 -2.74
C VAL A 116 10.26 8.58 -2.56
N TRP A 117 9.75 9.72 -2.96
CA TRP A 117 8.31 10.05 -2.82
C TRP A 117 7.46 9.24 -3.77
N ASN A 118 7.91 9.03 -5.00
CA ASN A 118 7.25 8.16 -5.96
C ASN A 118 7.16 6.71 -5.45
N GLU A 119 8.23 6.19 -4.84
CA GLU A 119 8.22 4.83 -4.27
C GLU A 119 7.29 4.71 -3.05
N ILE A 120 7.19 5.74 -2.20
CA ILE A 120 6.20 5.78 -1.11
C ILE A 120 4.78 5.74 -1.68
N GLU A 121 4.49 6.51 -2.72
CA GLU A 121 3.19 6.50 -3.41
C GLU A 121 2.90 5.15 -4.02
N ASN A 122 3.87 4.52 -4.70
CA ASN A 122 3.74 3.17 -5.27
C ASN A 122 3.36 2.13 -4.20
N TRP A 123 3.98 2.19 -3.02
CA TRP A 123 3.63 1.31 -1.90
C TRP A 123 2.20 1.54 -1.40
N ILE A 124 1.79 2.81 -1.28
CA ILE A 124 0.42 3.17 -0.87
C ILE A 124 -0.59 2.66 -1.90
N ASP A 125 -0.33 2.83 -3.18
CA ASP A 125 -1.22 2.39 -4.25
C ASP A 125 -1.29 0.86 -4.35
N ALA A 126 -0.18 0.16 -4.13
CA ALA A 126 -0.18 -1.30 -4.05
C ALA A 126 -1.06 -1.81 -2.90
N VAL A 127 -1.00 -1.18 -1.74
CA VAL A 127 -1.84 -1.53 -0.59
C VAL A 127 -3.31 -1.22 -0.86
N ARG A 128 -3.63 -0.07 -1.47
CA ARG A 128 -5.00 0.28 -1.90
C ARG A 128 -5.56 -0.75 -2.87
N ALA A 129 -4.75 -1.21 -3.83
CA ALA A 129 -5.16 -2.25 -4.77
C ALA A 129 -5.50 -3.56 -4.05
N VAL A 130 -4.65 -3.99 -3.10
CA VAL A 130 -4.88 -5.21 -2.29
C VAL A 130 -6.18 -5.08 -1.47
N GLN A 131 -6.42 -3.92 -0.87
CA GLN A 131 -7.66 -3.68 -0.10
C GLN A 131 -8.90 -3.65 -0.99
N GLY A 132 -8.80 -3.02 -2.15
CA GLY A 132 -9.86 -3.08 -3.15
C GLY A 132 -10.21 -4.50 -3.55
N MET A 133 -9.20 -5.35 -3.74
CA MET A 133 -9.40 -6.77 -4.07
C MET A 133 -10.02 -7.56 -2.91
N ARG A 134 -9.57 -7.35 -1.67
CA ARG A 134 -10.08 -8.07 -0.48
C ARG A 134 -11.54 -7.78 -0.19
N ASN A 135 -11.99 -6.55 -0.47
CA ASN A 135 -13.36 -6.10 -0.21
C ASN A 135 -14.25 -6.16 -1.46
N ASN A 136 -13.79 -6.83 -2.52
CA ASN A 136 -14.49 -6.91 -3.79
C ASN A 136 -15.33 -8.17 -3.89
N ARG A 137 -16.42 -8.06 -4.65
CA ARG A 137 -17.22 -9.18 -5.17
C ARG A 137 -17.09 -9.20 -6.68
N MET A 138 -16.72 -10.34 -7.23
CA MET A 138 -16.56 -10.54 -8.66
C MET A 138 -17.55 -11.60 -9.14
N GLY A 139 -18.37 -11.25 -10.13
CA GLY A 139 -19.28 -12.20 -10.80
C GLY A 139 -18.59 -12.82 -12.00
N ILE A 140 -18.72 -14.13 -12.14
CA ILE A 140 -18.36 -14.86 -13.37
C ILE A 140 -19.67 -15.28 -14.03
N LEU A 141 -19.95 -14.73 -15.22
CA LEU A 141 -21.13 -15.04 -16.00
C LEU A 141 -20.77 -16.06 -17.08
N GLY A 142 -21.48 -17.21 -17.12
CA GLY A 142 -21.26 -18.27 -18.09
C GLY A 142 -20.10 -19.21 -17.72
N HIS A 143 -19.38 -19.69 -18.74
CA HIS A 143 -18.38 -20.73 -18.59
C HIS A 143 -17.05 -20.33 -19.24
N TYR A 144 -15.96 -21.02 -18.85
CA TYR A 144 -14.71 -20.97 -19.58
C TYR A 144 -14.92 -21.47 -21.02
N TYR A 145 -14.12 -20.94 -21.93
CA TYR A 145 -14.13 -21.45 -23.31
C TYR A 145 -13.73 -22.94 -23.31
N CYS A 146 -14.66 -23.78 -23.76
CA CYS A 146 -14.50 -25.23 -23.72
C CYS A 146 -13.30 -25.68 -24.55
N GLY A 147 -12.37 -26.41 -23.92
CA GLY A 147 -11.18 -26.93 -24.57
C GLY A 147 -9.95 -26.01 -24.55
N MET A 148 -10.08 -24.76 -24.17
CA MET A 148 -8.96 -23.86 -23.87
C MET A 148 -8.52 -24.03 -22.41
N LEU A 149 -7.67 -25.02 -22.15
CA LEU A 149 -7.29 -25.39 -20.78
C LEU A 149 -6.47 -24.32 -20.06
N ASP A 150 -5.81 -23.46 -20.79
CA ASP A 150 -5.00 -22.34 -20.29
C ASP A 150 -5.85 -21.24 -19.63
N VAL A 151 -7.14 -21.12 -19.99
CA VAL A 151 -8.06 -20.16 -19.35
C VAL A 151 -8.78 -20.75 -18.14
N TYR A 152 -8.64 -22.06 -17.88
CA TYR A 152 -9.24 -22.68 -16.70
C TYR A 152 -8.49 -22.23 -15.45
N THR A 153 -9.21 -21.82 -14.44
CA THR A 153 -8.64 -21.29 -13.21
C THR A 153 -9.23 -21.96 -11.96
N ASP A 154 -8.43 -21.99 -10.91
CA ASP A 154 -8.90 -22.40 -9.58
C ASP A 154 -9.48 -21.17 -8.85
N ILE A 155 -10.80 -21.05 -8.86
CA ILE A 155 -11.57 -19.98 -8.24
C ILE A 155 -11.30 -19.90 -6.74
N THR A 156 -11.17 -21.06 -6.06
CA THR A 156 -10.88 -21.12 -4.62
C THR A 156 -9.50 -20.52 -4.33
N ARG A 157 -8.51 -20.88 -5.17
CA ARG A 157 -7.16 -20.32 -5.03
C ARG A 157 -7.13 -18.82 -5.28
N GLN A 158 -7.91 -18.33 -6.25
CA GLN A 158 -8.05 -16.88 -6.48
C GLN A 158 -8.65 -16.18 -5.27
N SER A 159 -9.75 -16.68 -4.73
CA SER A 159 -10.37 -16.12 -3.51
C SER A 159 -9.40 -16.13 -2.33
N PHE A 160 -8.65 -17.23 -2.14
CA PHE A 160 -7.63 -17.30 -1.08
C PHE A 160 -6.49 -16.28 -1.28
N THR A 161 -6.01 -16.13 -2.53
CA THR A 161 -4.86 -15.25 -2.82
C THR A 161 -5.22 -13.77 -2.70
N PHE A 162 -6.38 -13.39 -3.23
CA PHE A 162 -6.78 -11.98 -3.35
C PHE A 162 -7.82 -11.54 -2.32
N GLY A 163 -8.46 -12.46 -1.62
CA GLY A 163 -9.52 -12.18 -0.67
C GLY A 163 -10.87 -11.83 -1.32
N THR A 164 -10.94 -11.77 -2.64
CA THR A 164 -12.15 -11.46 -3.41
C THR A 164 -13.19 -12.56 -3.25
N HIS A 165 -14.45 -12.20 -2.99
CA HIS A 165 -15.57 -13.13 -3.08
C HIS A 165 -15.98 -13.32 -4.54
N ILE A 166 -16.00 -14.58 -5.02
CA ILE A 166 -16.36 -14.90 -6.41
C ILE A 166 -17.72 -15.57 -6.43
N GLU A 167 -18.65 -14.99 -7.19
CA GLU A 167 -20.00 -15.52 -7.43
C GLU A 167 -20.12 -16.04 -8.86
N LEU A 168 -20.70 -17.24 -8.99
CA LEU A 168 -21.09 -17.78 -10.30
C LEU A 168 -22.49 -17.29 -10.62
N LEU A 169 -22.63 -16.61 -11.74
CA LEU A 169 -23.90 -16.03 -12.20
C LEU A 169 -24.43 -16.84 -13.37
N GLU A 170 -25.74 -17.10 -13.35
CA GLU A 170 -26.42 -17.86 -14.40
C GLU A 170 -27.06 -16.92 -15.43
N MET A 171 -27.07 -17.36 -16.70
CA MET A 171 -27.70 -16.60 -17.79
C MET A 171 -29.19 -16.38 -17.58
N CYS A 172 -29.87 -17.28 -16.88
CA CYS A 172 -31.29 -17.11 -16.56
C CYS A 172 -31.52 -16.00 -15.53
N GLU A 173 -30.59 -15.79 -14.60
CA GLU A 173 -30.66 -14.67 -13.64
C GLU A 173 -30.45 -13.34 -14.36
N LEU A 174 -29.44 -13.24 -15.24
CA LEU A 174 -29.22 -12.06 -16.06
C LEU A 174 -30.48 -11.74 -16.89
N LYS A 175 -31.09 -12.78 -17.51
CA LYS A 175 -32.33 -12.57 -18.27
C LYS A 175 -33.46 -12.03 -17.39
N ALA A 176 -33.64 -12.57 -16.18
CA ALA A 176 -34.68 -12.12 -15.25
C ALA A 176 -34.47 -10.64 -14.85
N TYR A 177 -33.22 -10.23 -14.55
CA TYR A 177 -32.91 -8.84 -14.25
C TYR A 177 -33.15 -7.93 -15.47
N ARG A 178 -32.72 -8.34 -16.65
CA ARG A 178 -32.94 -7.59 -17.89
C ARG A 178 -34.44 -7.39 -18.18
N ASP A 179 -35.25 -8.45 -18.04
CA ASP A 179 -36.66 -8.41 -18.27
C ASP A 179 -37.41 -7.53 -17.22
N ALA A 180 -36.84 -7.29 -16.08
CA ALA A 180 -37.39 -6.45 -15.01
C ALA A 180 -37.05 -4.96 -15.15
N VAL A 181 -36.11 -4.57 -16.00
CA VAL A 181 -35.73 -3.18 -16.22
C VAL A 181 -36.88 -2.43 -16.93
N THR A 182 -37.31 -1.33 -16.36
CA THR A 182 -38.36 -0.49 -16.89
C THR A 182 -37.85 0.44 -17.99
N GLU A 183 -38.76 0.93 -18.85
CA GLU A 183 -38.39 1.88 -19.91
C GLU A 183 -37.87 3.22 -19.34
N ASP A 184 -38.41 3.65 -18.20
CA ASP A 184 -37.93 4.86 -17.54
C ASP A 184 -36.46 4.70 -17.03
N GLU A 185 -36.10 3.54 -16.49
CA GLU A 185 -34.73 3.23 -16.07
C GLU A 185 -33.77 3.18 -17.26
N ARG A 186 -34.18 2.58 -18.39
CA ARG A 186 -33.39 2.58 -19.63
C ARG A 186 -33.14 3.99 -20.13
N THR A 187 -34.20 4.78 -20.23
CA THR A 187 -34.13 6.18 -20.71
C THR A 187 -33.20 7.01 -19.82
N ALA A 188 -33.32 6.88 -18.50
CA ALA A 188 -32.44 7.56 -17.54
C ALA A 188 -30.99 7.15 -17.73
N LYS A 189 -30.73 5.85 -17.96
CA LYS A 189 -29.38 5.33 -18.15
C LYS A 189 -28.76 5.74 -19.48
N ARG A 190 -29.50 5.73 -20.55
CA ARG A 190 -29.09 6.26 -21.87
C ARG A 190 -28.69 7.74 -21.77
N LEU A 191 -29.48 8.54 -21.07
CA LEU A 191 -29.15 9.95 -20.84
C LEU A 191 -27.85 10.12 -20.05
N GLU A 192 -27.69 9.37 -18.96
CA GLU A 192 -26.44 9.37 -18.19
C GLU A 192 -25.24 9.01 -19.07
N PHE A 193 -25.37 7.98 -19.89
CA PHE A 193 -24.34 7.52 -20.80
C PHE A 193 -23.96 8.59 -21.85
N SER A 194 -24.96 9.20 -22.48
CA SER A 194 -24.74 10.26 -23.47
C SER A 194 -24.12 11.55 -22.90
N MET A 195 -24.28 11.79 -21.57
CA MET A 195 -23.60 12.90 -20.90
C MET A 195 -22.12 12.62 -20.60
N LYS A 196 -21.74 11.35 -20.50
CA LYS A 196 -20.38 10.94 -20.15
C LYS A 196 -19.51 10.56 -21.33
N PHE A 197 -20.14 10.09 -22.40
CA PHE A 197 -19.48 9.54 -23.57
C PHE A 197 -20.04 10.14 -24.85
N GLU A 198 -19.19 10.28 -25.86
CA GLU A 198 -19.61 10.57 -27.22
C GLU A 198 -20.10 9.27 -27.89
N VAL A 199 -21.37 9.21 -28.21
CA VAL A 199 -21.99 8.02 -28.83
C VAL A 199 -21.92 8.14 -30.33
N ASP A 200 -21.50 7.08 -31.04
CA ASP A 200 -21.49 7.05 -32.51
C ASP A 200 -22.91 7.30 -33.05
N PRO A 201 -23.07 8.23 -34.01
CA PRO A 201 -24.38 8.52 -34.59
C PRO A 201 -25.07 7.34 -35.29
N HIS A 202 -24.31 6.29 -35.60
CA HIS A 202 -24.86 5.07 -36.22
C HIS A 202 -25.25 3.99 -35.22
N CYS A 203 -24.99 4.25 -33.90
CA CYS A 203 -25.38 3.33 -32.84
C CYS A 203 -26.91 3.30 -32.71
N GLU A 204 -27.49 2.12 -32.92
CA GLU A 204 -28.93 1.93 -32.79
C GLU A 204 -29.33 1.98 -31.31
N GLU A 205 -30.56 2.41 -31.05
CA GLU A 205 -31.06 2.61 -29.69
C GLU A 205 -31.01 1.32 -28.83
N TYR A 206 -31.29 0.16 -29.44
CA TYR A 206 -31.23 -1.13 -28.77
C TYR A 206 -29.82 -1.59 -28.41
N GLU A 207 -28.77 -1.01 -28.98
CA GLU A 207 -27.37 -1.31 -28.67
C GLU A 207 -26.92 -0.61 -27.39
N LEU A 208 -27.69 0.37 -26.92
CA LEU A 208 -27.45 1.08 -25.65
C LEU A 208 -28.23 0.49 -24.47
N ASP A 209 -29.13 -0.46 -24.72
CA ASP A 209 -29.93 -1.16 -23.70
C ASP A 209 -29.19 -2.35 -23.07
#